data_6e39b21a8f4ef45015b949decfbe14c9
#
_entry.id   6e39b21a8f4ef45015b949decfbe14c9
#
_cell.length_a   1.000
_cell.length_b   1.000
_cell.length_c   1.000
_cell.angle_alpha   90.00
_cell.angle_beta   90.00
_cell.angle_gamma   90.00
#
_symmetry.space_group_name_H-M   'P 1'
#
loop_
_entity.id
_entity.type
_entity.pdbx_description
1 polymer ?
#
loop_
_entity_poly.entity_id
_entity_poly.type
_entity_poly.pdbx_seq_one_letter_code
_entity_poly.pdbx_strand_id
1 'polypeptide(L)'
;MLETTILDQVRSVFQHLEARYVFHITYHPGHEQAQELIGFLKDVASCSDKLSCRMSETENPVLEFTLLKDDMETGIKFRGIPGGHEFTSLLLAVLNADGKGKNLPDEAIRRRIRALQGNISLQTYVSLTCTNCPDVVQALNIIALLNPHVTHEMVDGALNQEEVDALKIQAVPSVYANGKLLHVGRGSLGELLQKLEEAFGSAPQEDEVPIERDFDVLVLGGGPAGASAAIYSARKGLRVAIVAERIGGQVKETVGIENLISVPQTTGAELANALRTHIEHYPIEIFEERKIEKVELQGTEKSVSTVGGEVFHAPAVIIATGASWRKLNVEGEAEYIGRGVAFCPHCDGPFYQGKHVAVIGGGNSGIEAAIDLAGICRKVTVFEFADTLKADQVLQEKAQSLPNVEIFTSSQTVKVDGNEEKVTSIRIKDRLTGEERDFPLDGIFVQIGLAANSAPFRNKLETTPTGEIKIDAFCRTTLPGVYAAGDVSNVPYKQIVIAMGEGAKAALSAFDDRIRGVI
;
A
#
# COMPACT_ATOMS: atom_id res chain seq x y z
N MET A 1 5.58 -32.19 0.03
CA MET A 1 5.67 -32.43 -1.44
C MET A 1 4.63 -31.52 -2.11
N LEU A 2 5.05 -30.78 -3.12
CA LEU A 2 4.18 -29.89 -3.89
C LEU A 2 3.29 -30.73 -4.83
N GLU A 3 2.07 -30.26 -5.06
CA GLU A 3 1.14 -30.89 -6.01
C GLU A 3 1.68 -30.79 -7.45
N THR A 4 1.38 -31.80 -8.27
CA THR A 4 1.87 -31.84 -9.67
C THR A 4 1.45 -30.62 -10.48
N THR A 5 0.24 -30.10 -10.26
CA THR A 5 -0.27 -28.89 -10.91
C THR A 5 0.56 -27.65 -10.59
N ILE A 6 1.01 -27.49 -9.35
CA ILE A 6 1.89 -26.42 -8.92
C ILE A 6 3.27 -26.58 -9.56
N LEU A 7 3.81 -27.79 -9.57
CA LEU A 7 5.11 -28.08 -10.22
C LEU A 7 5.10 -27.75 -11.71
N ASP A 8 4.00 -28.02 -12.42
CA ASP A 8 3.87 -27.69 -13.84
C ASP A 8 3.84 -26.17 -14.08
N GLN A 9 3.18 -25.41 -13.19
CA GLN A 9 3.22 -23.95 -13.22
C GLN A 9 4.62 -23.40 -12.95
N VAL A 10 5.32 -23.94 -11.95
CA VAL A 10 6.70 -23.55 -11.63
C VAL A 10 7.66 -23.86 -12.78
N ARG A 11 7.51 -25.00 -13.46
CA ARG A 11 8.28 -25.34 -14.68
C ARG A 11 8.08 -24.30 -15.77
N SER A 12 6.84 -23.90 -16.01
CA SER A 12 6.53 -22.84 -16.99
C SER A 12 7.19 -21.51 -16.65
N VAL A 13 7.20 -21.16 -15.36
CA VAL A 13 7.81 -19.90 -14.87
C VAL A 13 9.34 -19.94 -15.01
N PHE A 14 9.98 -21.07 -14.74
CA PHE A 14 11.44 -21.21 -14.75
C PHE A 14 12.04 -21.72 -16.07
N GLN A 15 11.23 -21.93 -17.10
CA GLN A 15 11.73 -22.47 -18.38
C GLN A 15 12.76 -21.57 -19.10
N HIS A 16 12.82 -20.28 -18.75
CA HIS A 16 13.70 -19.30 -19.40
C HIS A 16 14.84 -18.81 -18.51
N LEU A 17 15.14 -19.50 -17.42
CA LEU A 17 16.30 -19.16 -16.57
C LEU A 17 17.61 -19.28 -17.38
N GLU A 18 18.49 -18.27 -17.25
CA GLU A 18 19.78 -18.22 -17.92
C GLU A 18 20.94 -18.64 -17.01
N ALA A 19 20.98 -18.10 -15.78
CA ALA A 19 22.01 -18.41 -14.80
C ALA A 19 21.70 -19.71 -14.03
N ARG A 20 22.68 -20.21 -13.29
CA ARG A 20 22.52 -21.34 -12.37
C ARG A 20 22.21 -20.85 -10.97
N TYR A 21 21.25 -21.51 -10.32
CA TYR A 21 20.84 -21.18 -8.95
C TYR A 21 20.99 -22.37 -8.05
N VAL A 22 21.45 -22.10 -6.82
CA VAL A 22 21.61 -23.13 -5.78
C VAL A 22 20.85 -22.68 -4.54
N PHE A 23 19.93 -23.50 -4.07
CA PHE A 23 19.39 -23.38 -2.72
C PHE A 23 20.40 -24.03 -1.76
N HIS A 24 21.21 -23.20 -1.09
CA HIS A 24 22.18 -23.68 -0.10
C HIS A 24 21.49 -23.79 1.25
N ILE A 25 21.09 -25.00 1.59
CA ILE A 25 20.30 -25.34 2.77
C ILE A 25 21.25 -25.59 3.94
N THR A 26 21.07 -24.86 5.04
CA THR A 26 21.78 -25.06 6.30
C THR A 26 20.77 -25.47 7.37
N TYR A 27 20.96 -26.62 7.98
CA TYR A 27 20.00 -27.17 8.92
C TYR A 27 20.66 -27.99 10.03
N HIS A 28 20.00 -28.04 11.19
CA HIS A 28 20.35 -28.96 12.26
C HIS A 28 19.68 -30.31 11.99
N PRO A 29 20.43 -31.45 12.03
CA PRO A 29 19.87 -32.77 11.71
C PRO A 29 18.68 -33.19 12.59
N GLY A 30 18.63 -32.70 13.81
CA GLY A 30 17.53 -32.96 14.76
C GLY A 30 16.34 -32.01 14.64
N HIS A 31 16.33 -31.04 13.67
CA HIS A 31 15.22 -30.15 13.48
C HIS A 31 14.03 -30.86 12.83
N GLU A 32 12.86 -30.83 13.48
CA GLU A 32 11.67 -31.61 13.07
C GLU A 32 11.27 -31.41 11.62
N GLN A 33 11.41 -30.18 11.11
CA GLN A 33 11.00 -29.80 9.74
C GLN A 33 12.15 -29.81 8.72
N ALA A 34 13.36 -30.30 9.09
CA ALA A 34 14.51 -30.32 8.16
C ALA A 34 14.20 -31.10 6.88
N GLN A 35 13.59 -32.28 7.01
CA GLN A 35 13.23 -33.09 5.85
C GLN A 35 12.14 -32.48 5.00
N GLU A 36 11.23 -31.70 5.60
CA GLU A 36 10.17 -30.97 4.88
C GLU A 36 10.76 -29.86 4.02
N LEU A 37 11.64 -29.00 4.58
CA LEU A 37 12.35 -27.96 3.82
C LEU A 37 13.16 -28.56 2.67
N ILE A 38 13.94 -29.61 2.94
CA ILE A 38 14.77 -30.30 1.93
C ILE A 38 13.89 -30.86 0.81
N GLY A 39 12.77 -31.50 1.14
CA GLY A 39 11.81 -32.05 0.18
C GLY A 39 11.19 -30.94 -0.66
N PHE A 40 10.71 -29.89 -0.02
CA PHE A 40 10.12 -28.73 -0.67
C PHE A 40 11.07 -28.07 -1.69
N LEU A 41 12.31 -27.78 -1.30
CA LEU A 41 13.29 -27.15 -2.19
C LEU A 41 13.77 -28.09 -3.30
N LYS A 42 13.83 -29.40 -3.06
CA LYS A 42 14.10 -30.40 -4.11
C LYS A 42 12.98 -30.46 -5.13
N ASP A 43 11.72 -30.38 -4.70
CA ASP A 43 10.56 -30.32 -5.59
C ASP A 43 10.66 -29.06 -6.49
N VAL A 44 10.93 -27.90 -5.91
CA VAL A 44 11.13 -26.65 -6.67
C VAL A 44 12.34 -26.75 -7.62
N ALA A 45 13.47 -27.30 -7.15
CA ALA A 45 14.67 -27.45 -7.95
C ALA A 45 14.47 -28.42 -9.13
N SER A 46 13.59 -29.43 -8.99
CA SER A 46 13.25 -30.35 -10.08
C SER A 46 12.54 -29.71 -11.26
N CYS A 47 12.10 -28.45 -11.12
CA CYS A 47 11.35 -27.72 -12.15
C CYS A 47 12.25 -27.08 -13.22
N SER A 48 13.58 -27.04 -13.03
CA SER A 48 14.53 -26.51 -14.02
C SER A 48 15.89 -27.14 -13.87
N ASP A 49 16.60 -27.39 -14.98
CA ASP A 49 17.99 -27.84 -15.01
C ASP A 49 19.00 -26.78 -14.51
N LYS A 50 18.54 -25.56 -14.35
CA LYS A 50 19.30 -24.42 -13.79
C LYS A 50 19.23 -24.34 -12.28
N LEU A 51 18.38 -25.14 -11.62
CA LEU A 51 18.19 -25.14 -10.18
C LEU A 51 18.80 -26.40 -9.54
N SER A 52 19.40 -26.25 -8.38
CA SER A 52 19.94 -27.35 -7.57
C SER A 52 19.86 -27.04 -6.08
N CYS A 53 20.05 -28.07 -5.26
CA CYS A 53 20.16 -27.94 -3.80
C CYS A 53 21.55 -28.37 -3.33
N ARG A 54 22.14 -27.59 -2.43
CA ARG A 54 23.34 -27.94 -1.67
C ARG A 54 22.95 -27.98 -0.20
N MET A 55 23.39 -28.99 0.52
CA MET A 55 23.03 -29.20 1.92
C MET A 55 24.25 -29.09 2.80
N SER A 56 24.12 -28.40 3.93
CA SER A 56 25.14 -28.25 4.98
C SER A 56 24.50 -28.49 6.34
N GLU A 57 25.03 -29.46 7.09
CA GLU A 57 24.61 -29.71 8.46
C GLU A 57 25.35 -28.80 9.42
N THR A 58 24.66 -28.35 10.48
CA THR A 58 25.20 -27.50 11.55
C THR A 58 24.74 -28.00 12.92
N GLU A 59 25.52 -27.68 13.95
CA GLU A 59 25.13 -27.93 15.35
C GLU A 59 24.17 -26.87 15.90
N ASN A 60 24.06 -25.70 15.23
CA ASN A 60 23.12 -24.66 15.61
C ASN A 60 21.67 -25.05 15.26
N PRO A 61 20.69 -24.73 16.10
CA PRO A 61 19.28 -25.09 15.86
C PRO A 61 18.65 -24.18 14.80
N VAL A 62 19.18 -24.21 13.56
CA VAL A 62 18.70 -23.40 12.45
C VAL A 62 18.07 -24.26 11.37
N LEU A 63 17.12 -23.66 10.65
CA LEU A 63 16.49 -24.20 9.45
C LEU A 63 16.38 -23.07 8.43
N GLU A 64 17.34 -22.98 7.52
CA GLU A 64 17.44 -21.86 6.61
C GLU A 64 18.04 -22.25 5.26
N PHE A 65 17.89 -21.40 4.27
CA PHE A 65 18.66 -21.51 3.03
C PHE A 65 18.97 -20.13 2.45
N THR A 66 20.11 -20.07 1.77
CA THR A 66 20.56 -18.90 1.02
C THR A 66 20.43 -19.17 -0.48
N LEU A 67 19.95 -18.21 -1.23
CA LEU A 67 19.91 -18.27 -2.69
C LEU A 67 21.29 -17.86 -3.24
N LEU A 68 21.92 -18.78 -3.98
CA LEU A 68 23.16 -18.49 -4.70
C LEU A 68 22.87 -18.39 -6.20
N LYS A 69 23.55 -17.47 -6.88
CA LYS A 69 23.61 -17.34 -8.33
C LYS A 69 25.03 -17.60 -8.82
N ASP A 70 25.25 -18.60 -9.67
CA ASP A 70 26.57 -18.99 -10.16
C ASP A 70 27.58 -19.16 -9.00
N ASP A 71 27.15 -19.83 -7.92
CA ASP A 71 27.85 -20.07 -6.66
C ASP A 71 28.17 -18.82 -5.81
N MET A 72 27.71 -17.62 -6.17
CA MET A 72 27.83 -16.40 -5.38
C MET A 72 26.54 -16.10 -4.62
N GLU A 73 26.66 -15.57 -3.40
CA GLU A 73 25.50 -15.16 -2.60
C GLU A 73 24.77 -13.97 -3.24
N THR A 74 23.45 -14.07 -3.30
CA THR A 74 22.60 -12.99 -3.82
C THR A 74 22.23 -11.95 -2.77
N GLY A 75 22.58 -12.17 -1.51
CA GLY A 75 22.13 -11.40 -0.36
C GLY A 75 20.73 -11.80 0.14
N ILE A 76 20.09 -12.82 -0.47
CA ILE A 76 18.74 -13.27 -0.11
C ILE A 76 18.80 -14.57 0.67
N LYS A 77 18.16 -14.59 1.84
CA LYS A 77 18.08 -15.73 2.75
C LYS A 77 16.64 -15.93 3.23
N PHE A 78 16.27 -17.18 3.45
CA PHE A 78 15.00 -17.58 4.03
C PHE A 78 15.26 -18.46 5.25
N ARG A 79 14.70 -18.10 6.39
CA ARG A 79 14.72 -18.89 7.62
C ARG A 79 13.34 -19.46 7.89
N GLY A 80 13.17 -20.73 7.54
CA GLY A 80 11.92 -21.46 7.52
C GLY A 80 11.57 -21.98 6.12
N ILE A 81 10.32 -22.42 5.94
CA ILE A 81 9.80 -22.97 4.68
C ILE A 81 8.91 -21.91 4.03
N PRO A 82 9.32 -21.29 2.91
CA PRO A 82 8.52 -20.26 2.25
C PRO A 82 7.32 -20.86 1.50
N GLY A 83 6.35 -21.36 2.27
CA GLY A 83 5.07 -21.86 1.79
C GLY A 83 3.97 -20.80 1.83
N GLY A 84 2.72 -21.21 1.61
CA GLY A 84 1.58 -20.29 1.65
C GLY A 84 1.76 -19.09 0.73
N HIS A 85 1.53 -17.90 1.26
CA HIS A 85 1.68 -16.65 0.50
C HIS A 85 3.15 -16.33 0.14
N GLU A 86 4.14 -16.83 0.91
CA GLU A 86 5.56 -16.58 0.65
C GLU A 86 6.16 -17.47 -0.46
N PHE A 87 5.42 -18.45 -0.96
CA PHE A 87 5.87 -19.26 -2.09
C PHE A 87 6.17 -18.39 -3.32
N THR A 88 5.33 -17.39 -3.58
CA THR A 88 5.56 -16.42 -4.66
C THR A 88 6.84 -15.61 -4.42
N SER A 89 7.18 -15.28 -3.18
CA SER A 89 8.41 -14.54 -2.85
C SER A 89 9.67 -15.36 -3.17
N LEU A 90 9.65 -16.68 -2.95
CA LEU A 90 10.71 -17.56 -3.38
C LEU A 90 10.88 -17.60 -4.91
N LEU A 91 9.78 -17.76 -5.65
CA LEU A 91 9.84 -17.81 -7.12
C LEU A 91 10.36 -16.50 -7.70
N LEU A 92 9.88 -15.36 -7.18
CA LEU A 92 10.34 -14.05 -7.62
C LEU A 92 11.77 -13.74 -7.20
N ALA A 93 12.27 -14.27 -6.09
CA ALA A 93 13.69 -14.14 -5.72
C ALA A 93 14.60 -14.73 -6.81
N VAL A 94 14.28 -15.91 -7.34
CA VAL A 94 15.01 -16.55 -8.44
C VAL A 94 14.88 -15.75 -9.74
N LEU A 95 13.64 -15.38 -10.12
CA LEU A 95 13.38 -14.63 -11.36
C LEU A 95 14.01 -13.25 -11.37
N ASN A 96 13.97 -12.54 -10.24
CA ASN A 96 14.59 -11.22 -10.11
C ASN A 96 16.12 -11.32 -10.19
N ALA A 97 16.71 -12.36 -9.59
CA ALA A 97 18.13 -12.61 -9.69
C ALA A 97 18.56 -12.94 -11.14
N ASP A 98 17.68 -13.54 -11.96
CA ASP A 98 17.90 -13.80 -13.39
C ASP A 98 17.60 -12.56 -14.28
N GLY A 99 17.09 -11.48 -13.69
CA GLY A 99 16.69 -10.27 -14.41
C GLY A 99 15.35 -10.39 -15.15
N LYS A 100 14.57 -11.44 -14.89
CA LYS A 100 13.30 -11.76 -15.59
C LYS A 100 12.05 -11.55 -14.74
N GLY A 101 12.22 -11.09 -13.52
CA GLY A 101 11.08 -10.79 -12.64
C GLY A 101 10.31 -9.56 -13.15
N LYS A 102 8.98 -9.66 -13.12
CA LYS A 102 8.08 -8.59 -13.60
C LYS A 102 8.02 -7.37 -12.66
N ASN A 103 8.47 -7.51 -11.42
CA ASN A 103 8.46 -6.47 -10.39
C ASN A 103 9.83 -5.78 -10.20
N LEU A 104 10.78 -6.01 -11.10
CA LEU A 104 12.07 -5.30 -11.06
C LEU A 104 11.86 -3.81 -11.30
N PRO A 105 12.48 -2.94 -10.47
CA PRO A 105 12.35 -1.50 -10.61
C PRO A 105 13.14 -0.99 -11.83
N ASP A 106 12.74 0.19 -12.28
CA ASP A 106 13.47 0.90 -13.32
C ASP A 106 14.80 1.48 -12.82
N GLU A 107 15.57 2.10 -13.73
CA GLU A 107 16.93 2.56 -13.43
C GLU A 107 16.97 3.65 -12.35
N ALA A 108 15.97 4.52 -12.25
CA ALA A 108 15.96 5.57 -11.23
C ALA A 108 15.85 4.99 -9.80
N ILE A 109 14.97 4.00 -9.62
CA ILE A 109 14.88 3.28 -8.34
C ILE A 109 16.14 2.42 -8.09
N ARG A 110 16.68 1.77 -9.14
CA ARG A 110 17.93 1.01 -9.01
C ARG A 110 19.10 1.88 -8.56
N ARG A 111 19.20 3.11 -9.07
CA ARG A 111 20.23 4.09 -8.63
C ARG A 111 20.09 4.40 -7.14
N ARG A 112 18.89 4.70 -6.68
CA ARG A 112 18.61 4.95 -5.26
C ARG A 112 19.03 3.77 -4.39
N ILE A 113 18.68 2.54 -4.79
CA ILE A 113 19.07 1.33 -4.06
C ILE A 113 20.60 1.20 -3.99
N ARG A 114 21.31 1.41 -5.10
CA ARG A 114 22.79 1.34 -5.13
C ARG A 114 23.45 2.44 -4.31
N ALA A 115 22.78 3.58 -4.14
CA ALA A 115 23.29 4.72 -3.38
C ALA A 115 23.18 4.56 -1.86
N LEU A 116 22.42 3.56 -1.35
CA LEU A 116 22.33 3.30 0.10
C LEU A 116 23.70 3.05 0.70
N GLN A 117 23.99 3.69 1.83
CA GLN A 117 25.29 3.62 2.50
C GLN A 117 25.34 2.60 3.62
N GLY A 118 26.53 2.05 3.85
CA GLY A 118 26.81 1.12 4.94
C GLY A 118 26.40 -0.33 4.66
N ASN A 119 26.80 -1.22 5.56
CA ASN A 119 26.38 -2.62 5.52
C ASN A 119 25.04 -2.74 6.26
N ILE A 120 24.01 -3.17 5.56
CA ILE A 120 22.64 -3.23 6.06
C ILE A 120 22.18 -4.69 6.07
N SER A 121 21.90 -5.22 7.26
CA SER A 121 21.29 -6.53 7.45
C SER A 121 19.81 -6.35 7.77
N LEU A 122 18.96 -6.82 6.88
CA LEU A 122 17.50 -6.74 7.01
C LEU A 122 16.93 -8.09 7.41
N GLN A 123 15.99 -8.08 8.35
CA GLN A 123 15.23 -9.25 8.76
C GLN A 123 13.74 -8.90 8.72
N THR A 124 12.96 -9.74 8.03
CA THR A 124 11.50 -9.57 7.97
C THR A 124 10.80 -10.76 8.60
N TYR A 125 10.18 -10.52 9.74
CA TYR A 125 9.36 -11.52 10.41
C TYR A 125 7.99 -11.57 9.77
N VAL A 126 7.59 -12.79 9.35
CA VAL A 126 6.37 -13.04 8.59
C VAL A 126 5.51 -14.13 9.22
N SER A 127 4.24 -14.18 8.82
CA SER A 127 3.39 -15.36 8.95
C SER A 127 3.03 -15.85 7.54
N LEU A 128 3.08 -17.14 7.31
CA LEU A 128 2.78 -17.74 5.99
C LEU A 128 1.32 -17.53 5.55
N THR A 129 0.43 -17.15 6.47
CA THR A 129 -0.98 -16.79 6.21
C THR A 129 -1.21 -15.30 6.01
N CYS A 130 -0.18 -14.47 6.20
CA CYS A 130 -0.26 -13.03 6.05
C CYS A 130 -0.29 -12.62 4.57
N THR A 131 -1.33 -11.93 4.15
CA THR A 131 -1.50 -11.48 2.75
C THR A 131 -0.65 -10.25 2.38
N ASN A 132 -0.16 -9.50 3.37
CA ASN A 132 0.66 -8.29 3.17
C ASN A 132 2.17 -8.56 3.26
N CYS A 133 2.57 -9.70 3.84
CA CYS A 133 3.97 -10.05 4.03
C CYS A 133 4.75 -10.20 2.72
N PRO A 134 4.20 -10.83 1.66
CA PRO A 134 4.92 -11.01 0.40
C PRO A 134 5.35 -9.70 -0.27
N ASP A 135 4.54 -8.65 -0.22
CA ASP A 135 4.88 -7.35 -0.82
C ASP A 135 6.17 -6.79 -0.20
N VAL A 136 6.32 -6.91 1.13
CA VAL A 136 7.49 -6.42 1.87
C VAL A 136 8.71 -7.31 1.65
N VAL A 137 8.54 -8.63 1.72
CA VAL A 137 9.64 -9.60 1.49
C VAL A 137 10.20 -9.44 0.08
N GLN A 138 9.36 -9.35 -0.94
CA GLN A 138 9.78 -9.18 -2.33
C GLN A 138 10.50 -7.85 -2.56
N ALA A 139 10.00 -6.75 -1.97
CA ALA A 139 10.64 -5.45 -2.05
C ALA A 139 12.05 -5.45 -1.44
N LEU A 140 12.21 -6.04 -0.26
CA LEU A 140 13.51 -6.10 0.42
C LEU A 140 14.47 -7.10 -0.24
N ASN A 141 13.97 -8.20 -0.82
CA ASN A 141 14.76 -9.08 -1.66
C ASN A 141 15.32 -8.35 -2.89
N ILE A 142 14.54 -7.47 -3.53
CA ILE A 142 15.01 -6.64 -4.66
C ILE A 142 16.11 -5.68 -4.20
N ILE A 143 15.96 -5.05 -3.03
CA ILE A 143 16.99 -4.15 -2.49
C ILE A 143 18.29 -4.91 -2.21
N ALA A 144 18.23 -6.07 -1.57
CA ALA A 144 19.40 -6.91 -1.31
C ALA A 144 20.08 -7.37 -2.61
N LEU A 145 19.28 -7.76 -3.61
CA LEU A 145 19.80 -8.21 -4.90
C LEU A 145 20.55 -7.09 -5.66
N LEU A 146 20.09 -5.84 -5.55
CA LEU A 146 20.61 -4.70 -6.31
C LEU A 146 21.72 -3.93 -5.59
N ASN A 147 21.93 -4.16 -4.29
CA ASN A 147 23.00 -3.54 -3.51
C ASN A 147 23.79 -4.61 -2.74
N PRO A 148 25.07 -4.84 -3.08
CA PRO A 148 25.88 -5.89 -2.47
C PRO A 148 26.20 -5.66 -0.98
N HIS A 149 25.92 -4.49 -0.46
CA HIS A 149 26.09 -4.15 0.97
C HIS A 149 24.80 -4.37 1.78
N VAL A 150 23.73 -4.83 1.14
CA VAL A 150 22.46 -5.12 1.78
C VAL A 150 22.20 -6.63 1.73
N THR A 151 21.83 -7.21 2.86
CA THR A 151 21.32 -8.59 2.93
C THR A 151 19.89 -8.57 3.47
N HIS A 152 19.07 -9.50 3.02
CA HIS A 152 17.71 -9.66 3.51
C HIS A 152 17.41 -11.11 3.88
N GLU A 153 16.87 -11.29 5.07
CA GLU A 153 16.43 -12.58 5.61
C GLU A 153 14.92 -12.54 5.88
N MET A 154 14.15 -13.37 5.19
CA MET A 154 12.77 -13.67 5.58
C MET A 154 12.78 -14.66 6.74
N VAL A 155 12.08 -14.37 7.82
CA VAL A 155 11.99 -15.20 9.03
C VAL A 155 10.54 -15.64 9.25
N ASP A 156 10.30 -16.95 9.18
CA ASP A 156 9.01 -17.50 9.59
C ASP A 156 8.86 -17.41 11.10
N GLY A 157 7.94 -16.52 11.55
CA GLY A 157 7.73 -16.28 12.98
C GLY A 157 7.24 -17.52 13.73
N ALA A 158 6.48 -18.39 13.08
CA ALA A 158 5.99 -19.62 13.73
C ALA A 158 7.12 -20.60 14.09
N LEU A 159 8.19 -20.63 13.29
CA LEU A 159 9.35 -21.48 13.54
C LEU A 159 10.42 -20.82 14.42
N ASN A 160 10.31 -19.51 14.66
CA ASN A 160 11.28 -18.70 15.39
C ASN A 160 10.62 -17.94 16.56
N GLN A 161 9.71 -18.61 17.29
CA GLN A 161 8.85 -18.00 18.31
C GLN A 161 9.66 -17.36 19.45
N GLU A 162 10.77 -17.97 19.88
CA GLU A 162 11.63 -17.40 20.93
C GLU A 162 12.17 -16.02 20.56
N GLU A 163 12.55 -15.84 19.30
CA GLU A 163 13.05 -14.56 18.77
C GLU A 163 11.92 -13.55 18.62
N VAL A 164 10.74 -13.99 18.15
CA VAL A 164 9.51 -13.18 18.07
C VAL A 164 9.12 -12.64 19.45
N ASP A 165 9.16 -13.49 20.48
CA ASP A 165 8.84 -13.12 21.86
C ASP A 165 9.89 -12.17 22.46
N ALA A 166 11.19 -12.44 22.21
CA ALA A 166 12.28 -11.59 22.68
C ALA A 166 12.22 -10.19 22.09
N LEU A 167 11.86 -10.06 20.82
CA LEU A 167 11.68 -8.80 20.09
C LEU A 167 10.31 -8.17 20.34
N LYS A 168 9.41 -8.86 21.03
CA LYS A 168 8.04 -8.42 21.31
C LYS A 168 7.27 -8.06 20.04
N ILE A 169 7.41 -8.87 19.00
CA ILE A 169 6.72 -8.67 17.72
C ILE A 169 5.23 -8.98 17.91
N GLN A 170 4.38 -7.98 17.65
CA GLN A 170 2.93 -8.09 17.81
C GLN A 170 2.17 -8.06 16.47
N ALA A 171 2.85 -7.75 15.39
CA ALA A 171 2.26 -7.66 14.04
C ALA A 171 3.26 -8.06 12.97
N VAL A 172 2.78 -8.59 11.84
CA VAL A 172 3.59 -8.97 10.68
C VAL A 172 3.04 -8.32 9.40
N PRO A 173 3.91 -8.00 8.43
CA PRO A 173 5.37 -8.11 8.49
C PRO A 173 6.00 -7.09 9.45
N SER A 174 7.05 -7.50 10.17
CA SER A 174 7.90 -6.60 10.97
C SER A 174 9.31 -6.65 10.43
N VAL A 175 9.84 -5.50 10.01
CA VAL A 175 11.16 -5.33 9.40
C VAL A 175 12.13 -4.75 10.40
N TYR A 176 13.25 -5.43 10.60
CA TYR A 176 14.38 -4.96 11.39
C TYR A 176 15.57 -4.68 10.48
N ALA A 177 16.26 -3.59 10.71
CA ALA A 177 17.49 -3.22 10.03
C ALA A 177 18.61 -3.12 11.07
N ASN A 178 19.67 -3.92 10.93
CA ASN A 178 20.76 -4.01 11.89
C ASN A 178 20.26 -4.17 13.35
N GLY A 179 19.25 -5.03 13.54
CA GLY A 179 18.64 -5.33 14.85
C GLY A 179 17.71 -4.25 15.41
N LYS A 180 17.42 -3.17 14.66
CA LYS A 180 16.46 -2.12 15.07
C LYS A 180 15.20 -2.17 14.22
N LEU A 181 14.04 -2.03 14.84
CA LEU A 181 12.76 -1.97 14.15
C LEU A 181 12.73 -0.78 13.17
N LEU A 182 12.53 -1.09 11.89
CA LEU A 182 12.45 -0.12 10.79
C LEU A 182 11.01 0.11 10.33
N HIS A 183 10.22 -0.97 10.20
CA HIS A 183 8.89 -0.90 9.61
C HIS A 183 7.99 -2.01 10.16
N VAL A 184 6.69 -1.73 10.28
CA VAL A 184 5.66 -2.71 10.63
C VAL A 184 4.48 -2.55 9.68
N GLY A 185 3.93 -3.66 9.25
CA GLY A 185 2.77 -3.71 8.36
C GLY A 185 3.15 -3.61 6.88
N ARG A 186 2.16 -3.32 6.05
CA ARG A 186 2.34 -3.22 4.61
C ARG A 186 3.29 -2.08 4.23
N GLY A 187 4.14 -2.32 3.24
CA GLY A 187 5.06 -1.31 2.70
C GLY A 187 5.38 -1.58 1.24
N SER A 188 5.46 -0.54 0.41
CA SER A 188 5.93 -0.64 -0.97
C SER A 188 7.46 -0.55 -1.04
N LEU A 189 8.03 -0.92 -2.19
CA LEU A 189 9.47 -0.79 -2.44
C LEU A 189 9.95 0.65 -2.22
N GLY A 190 9.22 1.66 -2.73
CA GLY A 190 9.60 3.06 -2.59
C GLY A 190 9.52 3.56 -1.16
N GLU A 191 8.51 3.14 -0.38
CA GLU A 191 8.38 3.48 1.04
C GLU A 191 9.51 2.86 1.88
N LEU A 192 9.79 1.58 1.68
CA LEU A 192 10.86 0.88 2.39
C LEU A 192 12.22 1.44 2.05
N LEU A 193 12.46 1.74 0.76
CA LEU A 193 13.70 2.38 0.30
C LEU A 193 13.87 3.76 0.94
N GLN A 194 12.82 4.59 0.99
CA GLN A 194 12.88 5.88 1.65
C GLN A 194 13.26 5.75 3.14
N LYS A 195 12.66 4.81 3.86
CA LYS A 195 13.00 4.56 5.28
C LYS A 195 14.46 4.12 5.46
N LEU A 196 14.99 3.34 4.53
CA LEU A 196 16.40 2.95 4.53
C LEU A 196 17.31 4.15 4.24
N GLU A 197 16.94 5.01 3.29
CA GLU A 197 17.68 6.26 3.01
C GLU A 197 17.68 7.20 4.23
N GLU A 198 16.56 7.33 4.93
CA GLU A 198 16.44 8.12 6.16
C GLU A 198 17.29 7.54 7.31
N ALA A 199 17.38 6.21 7.42
CA ALA A 199 18.07 5.54 8.51
C ALA A 199 19.59 5.41 8.29
N PHE A 200 20.04 5.19 7.06
CA PHE A 200 21.42 4.87 6.72
C PHE A 200 22.10 5.92 5.83
N GLY A 201 21.32 6.81 5.24
CA GLY A 201 21.80 7.79 4.27
C GLY A 201 22.01 7.22 2.87
N SER A 202 22.14 8.13 1.93
CA SER A 202 22.47 7.82 0.54
C SER A 202 23.76 8.53 0.14
N ALA A 203 24.58 7.90 -0.69
CA ALA A 203 25.76 8.55 -1.27
C ALA A 203 25.30 9.77 -2.09
N PRO A 204 26.01 10.90 -2.00
CA PRO A 204 25.73 12.04 -2.87
C PRO A 204 25.87 11.61 -4.33
N GLN A 205 24.88 11.93 -5.13
CA GLN A 205 24.92 11.73 -6.59
C GLN A 205 25.49 13.00 -7.26
N GLU A 206 26.66 13.47 -6.80
CA GLU A 206 27.23 14.77 -7.18
C GLU A 206 27.58 14.91 -8.67
N ASP A 207 27.71 13.81 -9.41
CA ASP A 207 28.05 13.81 -10.84
C ASP A 207 26.94 13.31 -11.77
N GLU A 208 25.75 13.01 -11.27
CA GLU A 208 24.66 12.51 -12.11
C GLU A 208 23.73 13.65 -12.57
N VAL A 209 23.62 13.80 -13.88
CA VAL A 209 22.63 14.70 -14.50
C VAL A 209 21.23 14.25 -14.05
N PRO A 210 20.39 15.17 -13.54
CA PRO A 210 19.00 14.86 -13.23
C PRO A 210 18.32 14.17 -14.41
N ILE A 211 17.53 13.13 -14.15
CA ILE A 211 16.76 12.49 -15.20
C ILE A 211 15.55 13.40 -15.47
N GLU A 212 15.62 14.14 -16.56
CA GLU A 212 14.53 15.02 -17.01
C GLU A 212 13.69 14.33 -18.07
N ARG A 213 12.37 14.53 -18.01
CA ARG A 213 11.41 13.91 -18.93
C ARG A 213 10.31 14.91 -19.29
N ASP A 214 9.99 14.99 -20.58
CA ASP A 214 8.98 15.91 -21.11
C ASP A 214 7.74 15.16 -21.57
N PHE A 215 6.57 15.69 -21.18
CA PHE A 215 5.26 15.18 -21.56
C PHE A 215 4.31 16.32 -21.96
N ASP A 216 3.19 15.96 -22.58
CA ASP A 216 2.11 16.92 -22.82
C ASP A 216 1.22 17.07 -21.57
N VAL A 217 1.06 15.95 -20.81
CA VAL A 217 0.27 15.90 -19.59
C VAL A 217 0.97 15.04 -18.55
N LEU A 218 1.16 15.57 -17.35
CA LEU A 218 1.54 14.82 -16.17
C LEU A 218 0.31 14.53 -15.31
N VAL A 219 0.10 13.27 -14.98
CA VAL A 219 -0.92 12.84 -14.03
C VAL A 219 -0.23 12.42 -12.73
N LEU A 220 -0.52 13.11 -11.65
CA LEU A 220 0.07 12.86 -10.33
C LEU A 220 -0.87 12.01 -9.48
N GLY A 221 -0.59 10.71 -9.41
CA GLY A 221 -1.39 9.72 -8.71
C GLY A 221 -1.96 8.64 -9.62
N GLY A 222 -1.91 7.39 -9.16
CA GLY A 222 -2.30 6.18 -9.92
C GLY A 222 -3.65 5.59 -9.54
N GLY A 223 -4.47 6.30 -8.76
CA GLY A 223 -5.82 5.86 -8.37
C GLY A 223 -6.84 5.98 -9.51
N PRO A 224 -8.14 5.73 -9.24
CA PRO A 224 -9.20 5.77 -10.26
C PRO A 224 -9.27 7.09 -11.03
N ALA A 225 -9.09 8.24 -10.35
CA ALA A 225 -9.06 9.56 -11.00
C ALA A 225 -7.86 9.69 -11.94
N GLY A 226 -6.67 9.29 -11.48
CA GLY A 226 -5.44 9.37 -12.29
C GLY A 226 -5.48 8.43 -13.48
N ALA A 227 -5.93 7.19 -13.31
CA ALA A 227 -6.11 6.24 -14.40
C ALA A 227 -7.04 6.78 -15.48
N SER A 228 -8.19 7.32 -15.07
CA SER A 228 -9.16 7.93 -15.98
C SER A 228 -8.58 9.14 -16.69
N ALA A 229 -7.91 10.04 -15.96
CA ALA A 229 -7.27 11.23 -16.53
C ALA A 229 -6.21 10.87 -17.58
N ALA A 230 -5.37 9.90 -17.29
CA ALA A 230 -4.31 9.47 -18.19
C ALA A 230 -4.87 8.83 -19.47
N ILE A 231 -5.85 7.91 -19.34
CA ILE A 231 -6.49 7.26 -20.48
C ILE A 231 -7.18 8.28 -21.38
N TYR A 232 -7.96 9.22 -20.80
CA TYR A 232 -8.65 10.24 -21.60
C TYR A 232 -7.67 11.19 -22.29
N SER A 233 -6.56 11.54 -21.66
CA SER A 233 -5.49 12.36 -22.28
C SER A 233 -4.78 11.60 -23.41
N ALA A 234 -4.41 10.34 -23.21
CA ALA A 234 -3.75 9.52 -24.23
C ALA A 234 -4.65 9.28 -25.46
N ARG A 235 -5.96 9.10 -25.23
CA ARG A 235 -6.95 8.98 -26.33
C ARG A 235 -7.08 10.25 -27.19
N LYS A 236 -6.57 11.38 -26.72
CA LYS A 236 -6.44 12.64 -27.50
C LYS A 236 -5.11 12.75 -28.25
N GLY A 237 -4.27 11.69 -28.23
CA GLY A 237 -2.97 11.67 -28.87
C GLY A 237 -1.88 12.44 -28.13
N LEU A 238 -2.08 12.74 -26.84
CA LEU A 238 -1.10 13.42 -26.01
C LEU A 238 -0.11 12.43 -25.42
N ARG A 239 1.16 12.85 -25.25
CA ARG A 239 2.16 12.10 -24.49
C ARG A 239 1.88 12.28 -23.00
N VAL A 240 1.59 11.17 -22.33
CA VAL A 240 1.11 11.16 -20.94
C VAL A 240 2.02 10.35 -20.04
N ALA A 241 2.36 10.89 -18.88
CA ALA A 241 2.97 10.14 -17.79
C ALA A 241 2.04 10.09 -16.57
N ILE A 242 2.04 8.94 -15.90
CA ILE A 242 1.53 8.79 -14.53
C ILE A 242 2.73 8.74 -13.60
N VAL A 243 2.80 9.66 -12.64
CA VAL A 243 3.79 9.67 -11.57
C VAL A 243 3.06 9.37 -10.25
N ALA A 244 3.34 8.23 -9.64
CA ALA A 244 2.57 7.73 -8.51
C ALA A 244 3.40 6.85 -7.57
N GLU A 245 2.97 6.76 -6.32
CA GLU A 245 3.52 5.77 -5.40
C GLU A 245 3.08 4.34 -5.81
N ARG A 246 1.83 4.18 -6.28
CA ARG A 246 1.29 2.89 -6.77
C ARG A 246 0.10 3.09 -7.71
N ILE A 247 -0.10 2.15 -8.63
CA ILE A 247 -1.34 2.07 -9.43
C ILE A 247 -2.45 1.41 -8.60
N GLY A 248 -3.68 1.91 -8.77
CA GLY A 248 -4.86 1.55 -7.98
C GLY A 248 -5.06 2.47 -6.78
N GLY A 249 -3.99 3.09 -6.26
CA GLY A 249 -4.08 3.99 -5.10
C GLY A 249 -4.72 3.31 -3.89
N GLN A 250 -5.57 4.03 -3.17
CA GLN A 250 -6.25 3.55 -1.95
C GLN A 250 -7.26 2.42 -2.22
N VAL A 251 -7.76 2.28 -3.45
CA VAL A 251 -8.68 1.19 -3.83
C VAL A 251 -8.11 -0.18 -3.52
N LYS A 252 -6.79 -0.37 -3.65
CA LYS A 252 -6.10 -1.62 -3.34
C LYS A 252 -6.35 -2.14 -1.90
N GLU A 253 -6.71 -1.26 -0.99
CA GLU A 253 -6.96 -1.57 0.43
C GLU A 253 -8.42 -2.01 0.69
N THR A 254 -9.30 -1.87 -0.31
CA THR A 254 -10.71 -2.23 -0.20
C THR A 254 -10.90 -3.72 -0.45
N VAL A 255 -11.49 -4.44 0.50
CA VAL A 255 -11.67 -5.90 0.41
C VAL A 255 -12.75 -6.25 -0.63
N GLY A 256 -13.90 -5.58 -0.59
CA GLY A 256 -15.02 -5.80 -1.50
C GLY A 256 -15.56 -4.49 -2.06
N ILE A 257 -15.91 -4.47 -3.34
CA ILE A 257 -16.46 -3.33 -4.05
C ILE A 257 -17.71 -3.80 -4.79
N GLU A 258 -18.89 -3.27 -4.40
CA GLU A 258 -20.19 -3.61 -4.98
C GLU A 258 -20.94 -2.38 -5.51
N ASN A 259 -20.36 -1.19 -5.34
CA ASN A 259 -20.95 0.10 -5.71
C ASN A 259 -20.32 0.73 -6.96
N LEU A 260 -19.52 -0.01 -7.72
CA LEU A 260 -19.00 0.43 -9.01
C LEU A 260 -19.97 0.04 -10.13
N ILE A 261 -20.55 1.06 -10.78
CA ILE A 261 -21.54 0.85 -11.84
C ILE A 261 -20.97 -0.04 -12.96
N SER A 262 -21.72 -1.01 -13.41
CA SER A 262 -21.40 -2.08 -14.37
C SER A 262 -20.51 -3.20 -13.85
N VAL A 263 -20.03 -3.13 -12.61
CA VAL A 263 -19.25 -4.19 -11.95
C VAL A 263 -20.00 -4.60 -10.68
N PRO A 264 -20.81 -5.67 -10.71
CA PRO A 264 -21.66 -6.07 -9.59
C PRO A 264 -20.89 -6.38 -8.32
N GLN A 265 -19.72 -6.99 -8.48
CA GLN A 265 -18.80 -7.33 -7.38
C GLN A 265 -17.37 -7.45 -7.88
N THR A 266 -16.42 -6.90 -7.14
CA THR A 266 -14.98 -7.06 -7.36
C THR A 266 -14.24 -6.79 -6.05
N THR A 267 -12.93 -7.05 -6.05
CA THR A 267 -12.04 -6.67 -4.96
C THR A 267 -11.20 -5.43 -5.36
N GLY A 268 -10.65 -4.73 -4.37
CA GLY A 268 -9.76 -3.61 -4.65
C GLY A 268 -8.52 -4.00 -5.44
N ALA A 269 -7.98 -5.19 -5.18
CA ALA A 269 -6.84 -5.73 -5.92
C ALA A 269 -7.19 -6.02 -7.38
N GLU A 270 -8.33 -6.65 -7.65
CA GLU A 270 -8.83 -6.93 -9.01
C GLU A 270 -9.09 -5.64 -9.78
N LEU A 271 -9.75 -4.65 -9.14
CA LEU A 271 -9.98 -3.36 -9.77
C LEU A 271 -8.67 -2.62 -10.06
N ALA A 272 -7.69 -2.64 -9.16
CA ALA A 272 -6.39 -2.04 -9.39
C ALA A 272 -5.65 -2.70 -10.58
N ASN A 273 -5.73 -4.02 -10.69
CA ASN A 273 -5.17 -4.75 -11.83
C ASN A 273 -5.91 -4.44 -13.15
N ALA A 274 -7.23 -4.32 -13.12
CA ALA A 274 -8.02 -3.92 -14.27
C ALA A 274 -7.69 -2.50 -14.73
N LEU A 275 -7.50 -1.56 -13.79
CA LEU A 275 -7.04 -0.19 -14.09
C LEU A 275 -5.65 -0.20 -14.73
N ARG A 276 -4.70 -0.96 -14.20
CA ARG A 276 -3.36 -1.12 -14.77
C ARG A 276 -3.44 -1.65 -16.20
N THR A 277 -4.13 -2.76 -16.42
CA THR A 277 -4.30 -3.36 -17.74
C THR A 277 -4.88 -2.36 -18.74
N HIS A 278 -5.86 -1.55 -18.31
CA HIS A 278 -6.48 -0.53 -19.16
C HIS A 278 -5.51 0.63 -19.47
N ILE A 279 -4.70 1.07 -18.51
CA ILE A 279 -3.66 2.09 -18.74
C ILE A 279 -2.63 1.59 -19.74
N GLU A 280 -2.13 0.35 -19.57
CA GLU A 280 -1.11 -0.28 -20.41
C GLU A 280 -1.59 -0.54 -21.85
N HIS A 281 -2.91 -0.52 -22.09
CA HIS A 281 -3.47 -0.58 -23.44
C HIS A 281 -3.18 0.67 -24.29
N TYR A 282 -2.78 1.77 -23.66
CA TYR A 282 -2.42 3.04 -24.31
C TYR A 282 -0.92 3.33 -24.12
N PRO A 283 -0.31 4.18 -24.97
CA PRO A 283 1.09 4.59 -24.82
C PRO A 283 1.25 5.60 -23.67
N ILE A 284 0.95 5.16 -22.44
CA ILE A 284 1.10 5.94 -21.22
C ILE A 284 2.33 5.43 -20.49
N GLU A 285 3.25 6.33 -20.15
CA GLU A 285 4.41 5.97 -19.35
C GLU A 285 4.02 5.98 -17.85
N ILE A 286 4.31 4.89 -17.14
CA ILE A 286 3.97 4.71 -15.73
C ILE A 286 5.25 4.75 -14.92
N PHE A 287 5.33 5.71 -13.98
CA PHE A 287 6.41 5.87 -13.02
C PHE A 287 5.85 5.59 -11.62
N GLU A 288 5.92 4.33 -11.21
CA GLU A 288 5.55 3.90 -9.85
C GLU A 288 6.71 4.06 -8.87
N GLU A 289 6.41 3.91 -7.57
CA GLU A 289 7.35 4.06 -6.46
C GLU A 289 7.96 5.47 -6.41
N ARG A 290 7.21 6.47 -6.89
CA ARG A 290 7.62 7.87 -6.91
C ARG A 290 6.80 8.68 -5.92
N LYS A 291 7.49 9.27 -4.94
CA LYS A 291 6.91 10.26 -4.05
C LYS A 291 7.27 11.64 -4.55
N ILE A 292 6.26 12.50 -4.67
CA ILE A 292 6.44 13.89 -5.07
C ILE A 292 7.17 14.64 -3.95
N GLU A 293 8.28 15.29 -4.28
CA GLU A 293 9.07 16.10 -3.37
C GLU A 293 8.76 17.59 -3.55
N LYS A 294 8.87 18.08 -4.78
CA LYS A 294 8.71 19.49 -5.11
C LYS A 294 7.90 19.67 -6.39
N VAL A 295 7.14 20.75 -6.46
CA VAL A 295 6.40 21.13 -7.67
C VAL A 295 6.61 22.62 -7.97
N GLU A 296 6.78 22.96 -9.24
CA GLU A 296 6.73 24.32 -9.76
C GLU A 296 5.60 24.39 -10.78
N LEU A 297 4.51 25.10 -10.42
CA LEU A 297 3.25 25.06 -11.16
C LEU A 297 2.96 26.38 -11.90
N GLN A 298 3.82 27.39 -11.77
CA GLN A 298 3.65 28.68 -12.45
C GLN A 298 4.28 28.66 -13.85
N GLY A 299 3.80 29.53 -14.72
CA GLY A 299 4.30 29.62 -16.09
C GLY A 299 3.62 28.66 -17.06
N THR A 300 4.12 28.63 -18.30
CA THR A 300 3.60 27.76 -19.37
C THR A 300 4.04 26.31 -19.19
N GLU A 301 5.25 26.10 -18.70
CA GLU A 301 5.80 24.79 -18.37
C GLU A 301 5.77 24.57 -16.86
N LYS A 302 5.29 23.41 -16.41
CA LYS A 302 5.27 23.01 -15.00
C LYS A 302 6.32 21.92 -14.80
N SER A 303 6.92 21.88 -13.62
CA SER A 303 7.84 20.79 -13.26
C SER A 303 7.45 20.14 -11.95
N VAL A 304 7.69 18.83 -11.89
CA VAL A 304 7.45 17.99 -10.73
C VAL A 304 8.71 17.18 -10.46
N SER A 305 9.31 17.39 -9.29
CA SER A 305 10.46 16.61 -8.84
C SER A 305 10.03 15.53 -7.86
N THR A 306 10.67 14.37 -7.94
CA THR A 306 10.42 13.24 -7.04
C THR A 306 11.58 13.05 -6.07
N VAL A 307 11.31 12.40 -4.96
CA VAL A 307 12.35 11.89 -4.06
C VAL A 307 13.21 10.90 -4.86
N GLY A 308 14.45 11.26 -5.16
CA GLY A 308 15.32 10.48 -6.05
C GLY A 308 15.80 11.28 -7.26
N GLY A 309 15.43 12.58 -7.36
CA GLY A 309 16.05 13.54 -8.27
C GLY A 309 15.54 13.49 -9.71
N GLU A 310 14.47 12.71 -10.01
CA GLU A 310 13.83 12.80 -11.32
C GLU A 310 12.98 14.06 -11.42
N VAL A 311 12.99 14.72 -12.58
CA VAL A 311 12.19 15.90 -12.87
C VAL A 311 11.33 15.64 -14.10
N PHE A 312 10.04 15.87 -13.96
CA PHE A 312 9.05 15.72 -15.02
C PHE A 312 8.51 17.08 -15.42
N HIS A 313 8.45 17.35 -16.71
CA HIS A 313 7.99 18.60 -17.28
C HIS A 313 6.74 18.39 -18.11
N ALA A 314 5.77 19.29 -17.99
CA ALA A 314 4.59 19.35 -18.88
C ALA A 314 3.89 20.71 -18.83
N PRO A 315 3.24 21.14 -19.90
CA PRO A 315 2.35 22.31 -19.88
C PRO A 315 1.07 22.06 -19.06
N ALA A 316 0.63 20.81 -18.92
CA ALA A 316 -0.56 20.43 -18.15
C ALA A 316 -0.24 19.44 -17.04
N VAL A 317 -0.73 19.72 -15.82
CA VAL A 317 -0.61 18.83 -14.65
C VAL A 317 -1.99 18.52 -14.10
N ILE A 318 -2.33 17.24 -13.95
CA ILE A 318 -3.57 16.76 -13.34
C ILE A 318 -3.23 16.12 -12.00
N ILE A 319 -3.62 16.76 -10.91
CA ILE A 319 -3.38 16.29 -9.55
C ILE A 319 -4.50 15.32 -9.17
N ALA A 320 -4.15 14.05 -9.00
CA ALA A 320 -5.04 12.96 -8.66
C ALA A 320 -4.47 12.10 -7.50
N THR A 321 -3.77 12.77 -6.57
CA THR A 321 -3.06 12.13 -5.43
C THR A 321 -4.00 11.55 -4.39
N GLY A 322 -5.31 11.82 -4.50
CA GLY A 322 -6.33 11.27 -3.62
C GLY A 322 -6.27 11.82 -2.20
N ALA A 323 -6.74 11.01 -1.28
CA ALA A 323 -6.75 11.33 0.15
C ALA A 323 -6.44 10.07 0.96
N SER A 324 -6.04 10.25 2.21
CA SER A 324 -5.75 9.17 3.14
C SER A 324 -6.65 9.27 4.36
N TRP A 325 -7.21 8.14 4.79
CA TRP A 325 -7.96 8.08 6.04
C TRP A 325 -7.04 8.34 7.23
N ARG A 326 -7.52 9.17 8.15
CA ARG A 326 -6.85 9.32 9.43
C ARG A 326 -7.05 8.05 10.24
N LYS A 327 -5.96 7.51 10.79
CA LYS A 327 -5.96 6.33 11.64
C LYS A 327 -6.04 6.73 13.10
N LEU A 328 -6.57 5.85 13.93
CA LEU A 328 -6.58 6.00 15.39
C LEU A 328 -5.17 5.89 15.97
N ASN A 329 -4.30 5.11 15.30
CA ASN A 329 -2.95 4.77 15.75
C ASN A 329 -2.95 4.11 17.13
N VAL A 330 -3.86 3.16 17.35
CA VAL A 330 -3.97 2.35 18.55
C VAL A 330 -3.61 0.89 18.25
N GLU A 331 -3.27 0.15 19.30
CA GLU A 331 -2.98 -1.29 19.22
C GLU A 331 -4.17 -2.04 18.58
N GLY A 332 -3.88 -2.97 17.68
CA GLY A 332 -4.85 -3.78 16.94
C GLY A 332 -5.49 -3.09 15.73
N GLU A 333 -5.48 -1.74 15.59
CA GLU A 333 -6.12 -1.08 14.46
C GLU A 333 -5.55 -1.59 13.11
N ALA A 334 -4.23 -1.56 12.97
CA ALA A 334 -3.57 -1.94 11.72
C ALA A 334 -3.78 -3.42 11.36
N GLU A 335 -3.87 -4.28 12.35
CA GLU A 335 -4.08 -5.72 12.19
C GLU A 335 -5.47 -6.04 11.63
N TYR A 336 -6.50 -5.28 12.10
CA TYR A 336 -7.89 -5.57 11.76
C TYR A 336 -8.45 -4.69 10.62
N ILE A 337 -7.64 -3.87 9.96
CA ILE A 337 -8.06 -3.18 8.73
C ILE A 337 -8.49 -4.21 7.68
N GLY A 338 -9.75 -4.10 7.19
CA GLY A 338 -10.36 -5.07 6.28
C GLY A 338 -10.87 -6.36 6.95
N ARG A 339 -10.63 -6.53 8.27
CA ARG A 339 -11.12 -7.65 9.07
C ARG A 339 -11.94 -7.18 10.28
N GLY A 340 -12.70 -6.11 10.10
CA GLY A 340 -13.54 -5.52 11.14
C GLY A 340 -13.26 -4.06 11.41
N VAL A 341 -12.10 -3.51 11.05
CA VAL A 341 -11.83 -2.07 10.99
C VAL A 341 -12.03 -1.59 9.55
N ALA A 342 -12.93 -0.64 9.36
CA ALA A 342 -13.34 -0.07 8.09
C ALA A 342 -13.33 1.46 8.14
N PHE A 343 -13.26 2.10 6.97
CA PHE A 343 -13.22 3.55 6.83
C PHE A 343 -14.34 4.11 5.95
N CYS A 344 -15.04 3.28 5.18
CA CYS A 344 -16.08 3.70 4.25
C CYS A 344 -17.42 3.05 4.60
N PRO A 345 -18.37 3.76 5.24
CA PRO A 345 -19.68 3.21 5.56
C PRO A 345 -20.47 2.75 4.33
N HIS A 346 -20.40 3.51 3.24
CA HIS A 346 -21.08 3.18 1.98
C HIS A 346 -20.48 1.96 1.26
N CYS A 347 -19.18 1.68 1.48
CA CYS A 347 -18.49 0.56 0.86
C CYS A 347 -18.69 -0.73 1.68
N ASP A 348 -18.43 -0.62 2.98
CA ASP A 348 -18.31 -1.78 3.88
C ASP A 348 -19.58 -2.02 4.71
N GLY A 349 -20.44 -1.01 4.85
CA GLY A 349 -21.69 -1.09 5.64
C GLY A 349 -22.54 -2.32 5.36
N PRO A 350 -22.82 -2.69 4.10
CA PRO A 350 -23.62 -3.86 3.76
C PRO A 350 -23.10 -5.18 4.36
N PHE A 351 -21.80 -5.35 4.57
CA PHE A 351 -21.21 -6.54 5.20
C PHE A 351 -21.53 -6.67 6.70
N TYR A 352 -22.06 -5.60 7.30
CA TYR A 352 -22.41 -5.54 8.72
C TYR A 352 -23.94 -5.57 8.96
N GLN A 353 -24.72 -6.00 7.99
CA GLN A 353 -26.17 -6.13 8.12
C GLN A 353 -26.53 -6.99 9.34
N GLY A 354 -27.39 -6.44 10.22
CA GLY A 354 -27.85 -7.10 11.44
C GLY A 354 -26.82 -7.24 12.56
N LYS A 355 -25.61 -6.69 12.40
CA LYS A 355 -24.50 -6.76 13.39
C LYS A 355 -24.48 -5.53 14.30
N HIS A 356 -23.62 -5.56 15.30
CA HIS A 356 -23.31 -4.41 16.16
C HIS A 356 -21.99 -3.79 15.69
N VAL A 357 -22.00 -2.49 15.40
CA VAL A 357 -20.82 -1.75 14.94
C VAL A 357 -20.56 -0.51 15.79
N ALA A 358 -19.29 -0.11 15.87
CA ALA A 358 -18.89 1.19 16.39
C ALA A 358 -18.61 2.17 15.27
N VAL A 359 -18.88 3.45 15.50
CA VAL A 359 -18.41 4.57 14.70
C VAL A 359 -17.52 5.44 15.59
N ILE A 360 -16.29 5.68 15.17
CA ILE A 360 -15.34 6.53 15.90
C ILE A 360 -15.28 7.89 15.25
N GLY A 361 -15.77 8.91 15.96
CA GLY A 361 -15.84 10.30 15.52
C GLY A 361 -17.26 10.87 15.55
N GLY A 362 -17.43 12.06 16.09
CA GLY A 362 -18.70 12.77 16.28
C GLY A 362 -18.82 14.06 15.46
N GLY A 363 -18.04 14.20 14.37
CA GLY A 363 -18.24 15.22 13.35
C GLY A 363 -19.31 14.81 12.34
N ASN A 364 -19.58 15.67 11.30
CA ASN A 364 -20.61 15.39 10.29
C ASN A 364 -20.44 13.99 9.69
N SER A 365 -19.25 13.63 9.22
CA SER A 365 -19.00 12.31 8.60
C SER A 365 -19.28 11.13 9.55
N GLY A 366 -18.95 11.26 10.85
CA GLY A 366 -19.21 10.21 11.82
C GLY A 366 -20.69 10.05 12.15
N ILE A 367 -21.41 11.15 12.28
CA ILE A 367 -22.85 11.12 12.57
C ILE A 367 -23.66 10.69 11.33
N GLU A 368 -23.30 11.14 10.12
CA GLU A 368 -23.85 10.63 8.86
C GLU A 368 -23.65 9.12 8.73
N ALA A 369 -22.40 8.66 8.97
CA ALA A 369 -22.09 7.24 8.99
C ALA A 369 -22.96 6.44 9.98
N ALA A 370 -23.15 6.98 11.18
CA ALA A 370 -23.99 6.33 12.21
C ALA A 370 -25.45 6.25 11.78
N ILE A 371 -25.97 7.28 11.11
CA ILE A 371 -27.36 7.30 10.57
C ILE A 371 -27.51 6.25 9.46
N ASP A 372 -26.57 6.22 8.51
CA ASP A 372 -26.59 5.26 7.40
C ASP A 372 -26.48 3.81 7.91
N LEU A 373 -25.53 3.54 8.80
CA LEU A 373 -25.34 2.22 9.39
C LEU A 373 -26.52 1.79 10.27
N ALA A 374 -27.22 2.72 10.91
CA ALA A 374 -28.42 2.42 11.68
C ALA A 374 -29.55 1.83 10.82
N GLY A 375 -29.58 2.12 9.51
CA GLY A 375 -30.53 1.54 8.57
C GLY A 375 -30.26 0.07 8.23
N ILE A 376 -29.05 -0.43 8.49
CA ILE A 376 -28.58 -1.77 8.09
C ILE A 376 -28.18 -2.61 9.31
N CYS A 377 -27.54 -2.00 10.31
CA CYS A 377 -27.00 -2.68 11.47
C CYS A 377 -28.06 -2.82 12.59
N ARG A 378 -27.90 -3.87 13.40
CA ARG A 378 -28.75 -4.07 14.58
C ARG A 378 -28.53 -2.99 15.64
N LYS A 379 -27.28 -2.57 15.82
CA LYS A 379 -26.88 -1.54 16.78
C LYS A 379 -25.68 -0.77 16.24
N VAL A 380 -25.69 0.53 16.46
CA VAL A 380 -24.56 1.44 16.18
C VAL A 380 -24.18 2.17 17.46
N THR A 381 -22.92 2.12 17.85
CA THR A 381 -22.39 2.86 19.00
C THR A 381 -21.38 3.88 18.52
N VAL A 382 -21.64 5.16 18.77
CA VAL A 382 -20.74 6.26 18.39
C VAL A 382 -19.85 6.61 19.57
N PHE A 383 -18.55 6.73 19.35
CA PHE A 383 -17.58 7.20 20.33
C PHE A 383 -16.92 8.48 19.82
N GLU A 384 -17.11 9.59 20.55
CA GLU A 384 -16.50 10.89 20.28
C GLU A 384 -15.48 11.23 21.35
N PHE A 385 -14.27 11.62 20.91
CA PHE A 385 -13.18 12.00 21.81
C PHE A 385 -13.48 13.30 22.58
N ALA A 386 -14.11 14.28 21.94
CA ALA A 386 -14.50 15.53 22.58
C ALA A 386 -15.67 15.34 23.56
N ASP A 387 -15.91 16.33 24.40
CA ASP A 387 -17.02 16.36 25.35
C ASP A 387 -18.39 16.64 24.68
N THR A 388 -18.36 17.13 23.43
CA THR A 388 -19.54 17.43 22.63
C THR A 388 -19.36 16.95 21.18
N LEU A 389 -20.48 16.65 20.51
CA LEU A 389 -20.49 16.37 19.09
C LEU A 389 -20.21 17.66 18.30
N LYS A 390 -19.46 17.53 17.19
CA LYS A 390 -19.14 18.63 16.27
C LYS A 390 -19.97 18.60 15.00
N ALA A 391 -20.86 17.62 14.86
CA ALA A 391 -21.78 17.53 13.72
C ALA A 391 -22.83 18.64 13.75
N ASP A 392 -23.44 18.94 12.61
CA ASP A 392 -24.56 19.87 12.51
C ASP A 392 -25.73 19.39 13.35
N GLN A 393 -26.46 20.34 13.94
CA GLN A 393 -27.54 20.06 14.90
C GLN A 393 -28.60 19.12 14.33
N VAL A 394 -28.94 19.29 13.05
CA VAL A 394 -29.94 18.43 12.36
C VAL A 394 -29.50 16.96 12.31
N LEU A 395 -28.19 16.70 12.09
CA LEU A 395 -27.62 15.37 12.08
C LEU A 395 -27.61 14.75 13.48
N GLN A 396 -27.27 15.56 14.50
CA GLN A 396 -27.28 15.11 15.88
C GLN A 396 -28.69 14.70 16.33
N GLU A 397 -29.71 15.53 16.06
CA GLU A 397 -31.11 15.26 16.37
C GLU A 397 -31.60 13.99 15.65
N LYS A 398 -31.23 13.83 14.37
CA LYS A 398 -31.56 12.63 13.61
C LYS A 398 -30.96 11.37 14.22
N ALA A 399 -29.64 11.38 14.52
CA ALA A 399 -28.96 10.23 15.13
C ALA A 399 -29.55 9.87 16.49
N GLN A 400 -29.81 10.87 17.35
CA GLN A 400 -30.42 10.68 18.66
C GLN A 400 -31.85 10.16 18.60
N SER A 401 -32.58 10.39 17.51
CA SER A 401 -33.94 9.88 17.31
C SER A 401 -33.99 8.39 16.95
N LEU A 402 -32.85 7.79 16.57
CA LEU A 402 -32.79 6.41 16.14
C LEU A 402 -32.63 5.46 17.36
N PRO A 403 -33.54 4.47 17.53
CA PRO A 403 -33.56 3.64 18.74
C PRO A 403 -32.38 2.68 18.86
N ASN A 404 -31.68 2.42 17.77
CA ASN A 404 -30.51 1.54 17.68
C ASN A 404 -29.17 2.29 17.64
N VAL A 405 -29.16 3.61 17.82
CA VAL A 405 -27.96 4.44 17.91
C VAL A 405 -27.72 4.85 19.35
N GLU A 406 -26.51 4.61 19.85
CA GLU A 406 -26.04 5.04 21.17
C GLU A 406 -24.80 5.90 21.01
N ILE A 407 -24.72 7.02 21.72
CA ILE A 407 -23.64 8.00 21.55
C ILE A 407 -22.93 8.25 22.89
N PHE A 408 -21.61 8.08 22.90
CA PHE A 408 -20.73 8.37 24.01
C PHE A 408 -19.75 9.47 23.61
N THR A 409 -19.78 10.58 24.34
CA THR A 409 -18.77 11.64 24.26
C THR A 409 -17.65 11.43 25.28
N SER A 410 -16.62 12.25 25.27
CA SER A 410 -15.44 12.13 26.15
C SER A 410 -14.80 10.73 26.12
N SER A 411 -14.86 10.05 24.99
CA SER A 411 -14.51 8.65 24.79
C SER A 411 -13.26 8.49 23.94
N GLN A 412 -12.18 8.00 24.53
CA GLN A 412 -10.93 7.73 23.83
C GLN A 412 -10.82 6.25 23.48
N THR A 413 -10.64 5.95 22.20
CA THR A 413 -10.25 4.59 21.80
C THR A 413 -8.83 4.29 22.26
N VAL A 414 -8.63 3.15 22.91
CA VAL A 414 -7.34 2.72 23.47
C VAL A 414 -6.79 1.52 22.70
N LYS A 415 -7.66 0.58 22.33
CA LYS A 415 -7.27 -0.67 21.71
C LYS A 415 -8.41 -1.26 20.88
N VAL A 416 -8.05 -1.95 19.82
CA VAL A 416 -8.96 -2.83 19.05
C VAL A 416 -8.55 -4.27 19.31
N ASP A 417 -9.48 -5.08 19.79
CA ASP A 417 -9.27 -6.50 20.07
C ASP A 417 -10.07 -7.38 19.09
N GLY A 418 -9.53 -8.54 18.79
CA GLY A 418 -10.16 -9.49 17.90
C GLY A 418 -9.63 -10.91 18.09
N ASN A 419 -10.03 -11.78 17.22
CA ASN A 419 -9.50 -13.14 17.09
C ASN A 419 -8.72 -13.26 15.78
N GLU A 420 -8.28 -14.46 15.42
CA GLU A 420 -7.53 -14.72 14.18
C GLU A 420 -8.26 -14.29 12.90
N GLU A 421 -9.61 -14.19 12.95
CA GLU A 421 -10.43 -13.90 11.79
C GLU A 421 -10.85 -12.42 11.71
N LYS A 422 -11.29 -11.82 12.84
CA LYS A 422 -11.94 -10.49 12.84
C LYS A 422 -11.93 -9.79 14.21
N VAL A 423 -12.30 -8.50 14.18
CA VAL A 423 -12.60 -7.71 15.38
C VAL A 423 -13.71 -8.38 16.21
N THR A 424 -13.55 -8.38 17.52
CA THR A 424 -14.53 -8.87 18.50
C THR A 424 -14.89 -7.83 19.55
N SER A 425 -14.03 -6.85 19.81
CA SER A 425 -14.29 -5.76 20.76
C SER A 425 -13.43 -4.54 20.51
N ILE A 426 -13.82 -3.43 21.13
CA ILE A 426 -13.04 -2.19 21.21
C ILE A 426 -12.92 -1.76 22.68
N ARG A 427 -11.73 -1.32 23.08
CA ARG A 427 -11.50 -0.75 24.42
C ARG A 427 -11.59 0.76 24.36
N ILE A 428 -12.47 1.30 25.17
CA ILE A 428 -12.74 2.74 25.30
C ILE A 428 -12.40 3.19 26.71
N LYS A 429 -11.68 4.30 26.80
CA LYS A 429 -11.40 5.01 28.04
C LYS A 429 -12.31 6.23 28.14
N ASP A 430 -13.08 6.30 29.21
CA ASP A 430 -13.79 7.52 29.60
C ASP A 430 -12.77 8.58 30.05
N ARG A 431 -12.71 9.69 29.34
CA ARG A 431 -11.73 10.77 29.59
C ARG A 431 -12.02 11.59 30.85
N LEU A 432 -13.25 11.54 31.37
CA LEU A 432 -13.65 12.26 32.56
C LEU A 432 -13.30 11.45 33.83
N THR A 433 -13.59 10.14 33.82
CA THR A 433 -13.37 9.27 34.97
C THR A 433 -12.03 8.52 34.91
N GLY A 434 -11.46 8.35 33.73
CA GLY A 434 -10.27 7.53 33.48
C GLY A 434 -10.56 6.03 33.40
N GLU A 435 -11.82 5.60 33.54
CA GLU A 435 -12.22 4.20 33.52
C GLU A 435 -12.15 3.64 32.09
N GLU A 436 -11.60 2.43 31.93
CA GLU A 436 -11.55 1.71 30.68
C GLU A 436 -12.59 0.60 30.64
N ARG A 437 -13.27 0.45 29.51
CA ARG A 437 -14.30 -0.59 29.28
C ARG A 437 -14.15 -1.21 27.91
N ASP A 438 -14.39 -2.52 27.84
CA ASP A 438 -14.47 -3.26 26.57
C ASP A 438 -15.92 -3.30 26.08
N PHE A 439 -16.11 -2.98 24.80
CA PHE A 439 -17.38 -3.03 24.12
C PHE A 439 -17.34 -4.14 23.08
N PRO A 440 -18.05 -5.27 23.29
CA PRO A 440 -18.18 -6.33 22.28
C PRO A 440 -18.93 -5.81 21.05
N LEU A 441 -18.35 -6.05 19.86
CA LEU A 441 -18.93 -5.61 18.59
C LEU A 441 -18.32 -6.41 17.41
N ASP A 442 -18.93 -6.27 16.24
CA ASP A 442 -18.57 -7.00 15.04
C ASP A 442 -17.75 -6.18 14.04
N GLY A 443 -17.70 -4.84 14.21
CA GLY A 443 -16.95 -3.96 13.31
C GLY A 443 -16.84 -2.53 13.82
N ILE A 444 -15.82 -1.82 13.32
CA ILE A 444 -15.46 -0.45 13.72
C ILE A 444 -15.30 0.38 12.44
N PHE A 445 -16.06 1.48 12.35
CA PHE A 445 -15.95 2.47 11.30
C PHE A 445 -15.21 3.70 11.81
N VAL A 446 -13.98 3.91 11.35
CA VAL A 446 -13.14 5.04 11.77
C VAL A 446 -13.49 6.27 10.93
N GLN A 447 -14.13 7.27 11.54
CA GLN A 447 -14.67 8.47 10.91
C GLN A 447 -14.09 9.76 11.54
N ILE A 448 -12.77 9.76 11.79
CA ILE A 448 -12.05 10.91 12.37
C ILE A 448 -11.46 11.85 11.31
N GLY A 449 -11.94 11.72 10.09
CA GLY A 449 -11.64 12.60 8.96
C GLY A 449 -10.76 11.95 7.90
N LEU A 450 -10.83 12.57 6.73
CA LEU A 450 -10.02 12.29 5.56
C LEU A 450 -8.97 13.41 5.43
N ALA A 451 -7.74 13.07 5.11
CA ALA A 451 -6.68 14.03 4.82
C ALA A 451 -6.37 14.01 3.32
N ALA A 452 -6.63 15.11 2.63
CA ALA A 452 -6.25 15.24 1.24
C ALA A 452 -4.72 15.17 1.10
N ASN A 453 -4.24 14.38 0.12
CA ASN A 453 -2.81 14.25 -0.18
C ASN A 453 -2.31 15.46 -0.98
N SER A 454 -2.56 16.64 -0.44
CA SER A 454 -2.28 17.96 -1.05
C SER A 454 -1.02 18.64 -0.52
N ALA A 455 -0.27 17.99 0.39
CA ALA A 455 0.88 18.59 1.05
C ALA A 455 1.92 19.22 0.09
N PRO A 456 2.29 18.59 -1.05
CA PRO A 456 3.26 19.18 -1.99
C PRO A 456 2.76 20.44 -2.68
N PHE A 457 1.44 20.68 -2.68
CA PHE A 457 0.78 21.78 -3.38
C PHE A 457 0.37 22.93 -2.44
N ARG A 458 0.58 22.78 -1.13
CA ARG A 458 0.28 23.82 -0.14
C ARG A 458 1.03 25.11 -0.47
N ASN A 459 0.35 26.24 -0.26
CA ASN A 459 0.84 27.59 -0.59
C ASN A 459 1.07 27.87 -2.09
N LYS A 460 0.78 26.90 -2.97
CA LYS A 460 0.84 27.07 -4.43
C LYS A 460 -0.55 27.11 -5.07
N LEU A 461 -1.50 26.37 -4.48
CA LEU A 461 -2.89 26.30 -4.90
C LEU A 461 -3.82 26.68 -3.75
N GLU A 462 -4.99 27.20 -4.10
CA GLU A 462 -6.05 27.41 -3.12
C GLU A 462 -6.58 26.08 -2.59
N THR A 463 -6.72 26.00 -1.26
CA THR A 463 -7.27 24.83 -0.58
C THR A 463 -8.44 25.21 0.31
N THR A 464 -9.25 24.21 0.67
CA THR A 464 -10.23 24.33 1.76
C THR A 464 -9.50 24.36 3.12
N PRO A 465 -10.17 24.71 4.21
CA PRO A 465 -9.59 24.59 5.56
C PRO A 465 -9.16 23.17 5.92
N THR A 466 -9.76 22.15 5.31
CA THR A 466 -9.44 20.72 5.46
C THR A 466 -8.28 20.26 4.58
N GLY A 467 -7.78 21.13 3.70
CA GLY A 467 -6.61 20.88 2.85
C GLY A 467 -6.93 20.35 1.45
N GLU A 468 -8.20 20.25 1.06
CA GLU A 468 -8.60 19.82 -0.29
C GLU A 468 -8.33 20.94 -1.31
N ILE A 469 -7.84 20.57 -2.50
CA ILE A 469 -7.58 21.55 -3.58
C ILE A 469 -8.92 22.05 -4.13
N LYS A 470 -9.11 23.37 -4.16
CA LYS A 470 -10.31 23.99 -4.73
C LYS A 470 -10.27 23.89 -6.25
N ILE A 471 -11.38 23.42 -6.83
CA ILE A 471 -11.59 23.31 -8.27
C ILE A 471 -12.92 23.94 -8.69
N ASP A 472 -12.98 24.36 -9.95
CA ASP A 472 -14.25 24.74 -10.61
C ASP A 472 -15.02 23.53 -11.16
N ALA A 473 -16.14 23.76 -11.81
CA ALA A 473 -16.97 22.71 -12.43
C ALA A 473 -16.25 21.94 -13.54
N PHE A 474 -15.12 22.41 -14.02
CA PHE A 474 -14.28 21.83 -15.06
C PHE A 474 -13.00 21.19 -14.51
N CYS A 475 -12.89 21.03 -13.20
CA CYS A 475 -11.70 20.53 -12.50
C CYS A 475 -10.46 21.44 -12.62
N ARG A 476 -10.61 22.73 -13.02
CA ARG A 476 -9.52 23.69 -13.06
C ARG A 476 -9.22 24.18 -11.66
N THR A 477 -7.95 24.34 -11.33
CA THR A 477 -7.49 25.04 -10.14
C THR A 477 -7.36 26.54 -10.42
N THR A 478 -6.82 27.30 -9.46
CA THR A 478 -6.53 28.74 -9.64
C THR A 478 -5.37 29.03 -10.59
N LEU A 479 -4.57 28.02 -10.95
CA LEU A 479 -3.44 28.16 -11.87
C LEU A 479 -3.77 27.58 -13.26
N PRO A 480 -3.55 28.33 -14.36
CA PRO A 480 -3.71 27.80 -15.71
C PRO A 480 -2.85 26.57 -15.96
N GLY A 481 -3.43 25.54 -16.60
CA GLY A 481 -2.75 24.29 -16.89
C GLY A 481 -2.60 23.36 -15.68
N VAL A 482 -3.20 23.68 -14.54
CA VAL A 482 -3.20 22.84 -13.36
C VAL A 482 -4.64 22.47 -12.99
N TYR A 483 -4.88 21.16 -12.94
CA TYR A 483 -6.20 20.57 -12.67
C TYR A 483 -6.09 19.66 -11.45
N ALA A 484 -7.21 19.43 -10.76
CA ALA A 484 -7.27 18.44 -9.71
C ALA A 484 -8.54 17.60 -9.84
N ALA A 485 -8.47 16.32 -9.48
CA ALA A 485 -9.56 15.37 -9.63
C ALA A 485 -9.57 14.30 -8.54
N GLY A 486 -10.77 13.87 -8.17
CA GLY A 486 -10.99 12.86 -7.14
C GLY A 486 -10.79 13.42 -5.73
N ASP A 487 -10.45 12.55 -4.80
CA ASP A 487 -10.52 12.81 -3.36
C ASP A 487 -9.58 13.92 -2.86
N VAL A 488 -8.56 14.27 -3.61
CA VAL A 488 -7.65 15.39 -3.30
C VAL A 488 -8.33 16.75 -3.47
N SER A 489 -9.39 16.83 -4.28
CA SER A 489 -10.13 18.05 -4.57
C SER A 489 -11.32 18.23 -3.64
N ASN A 490 -11.95 19.43 -3.69
CA ASN A 490 -13.17 19.74 -2.93
C ASN A 490 -14.45 19.15 -3.54
N VAL A 491 -14.33 18.13 -4.42
CA VAL A 491 -15.50 17.43 -4.96
C VAL A 491 -16.26 16.74 -3.82
N PRO A 492 -17.59 16.87 -3.73
CA PRO A 492 -18.38 16.15 -2.75
C PRO A 492 -18.42 14.65 -3.07
N TYR A 493 -18.68 13.82 -2.04
CA TYR A 493 -18.83 12.36 -2.17
C TYR A 493 -17.60 11.66 -2.74
N LYS A 494 -16.67 11.31 -1.87
CA LYS A 494 -15.43 10.60 -2.21
C LYS A 494 -15.72 9.14 -2.59
N GLN A 495 -16.01 8.89 -3.88
CA GLN A 495 -16.38 7.58 -4.42
C GLN A 495 -15.56 7.26 -5.68
N ILE A 496 -15.34 5.97 -5.95
CA ILE A 496 -14.55 5.49 -7.11
C ILE A 496 -15.12 6.02 -8.42
N VAL A 497 -16.43 5.91 -8.62
CA VAL A 497 -17.11 6.34 -9.85
C VAL A 497 -17.03 7.86 -10.05
N ILE A 498 -17.10 8.63 -8.96
CA ILE A 498 -16.95 10.10 -9.00
C ILE A 498 -15.52 10.46 -9.35
N ALA A 499 -14.53 9.82 -8.71
CA ALA A 499 -13.12 10.04 -9.00
C ALA A 499 -12.78 9.73 -10.47
N MET A 500 -13.32 8.65 -11.03
CA MET A 500 -13.17 8.32 -12.47
C MET A 500 -13.78 9.43 -13.35
N GLY A 501 -14.98 9.90 -13.03
CA GLY A 501 -15.65 10.98 -13.77
C GLY A 501 -14.90 12.30 -13.70
N GLU A 502 -14.38 12.66 -12.51
CA GLU A 502 -13.57 13.86 -12.32
C GLU A 502 -12.25 13.78 -13.09
N GLY A 503 -11.56 12.62 -13.09
CA GLY A 503 -10.35 12.42 -13.87
C GLY A 503 -10.57 12.58 -15.37
N ALA A 504 -11.64 12.01 -15.91
CA ALA A 504 -12.03 12.19 -17.30
C ALA A 504 -12.31 13.66 -17.62
N LYS A 505 -13.04 14.37 -16.75
CA LYS A 505 -13.38 15.79 -16.90
C LYS A 505 -12.12 16.66 -16.87
N ALA A 506 -11.19 16.42 -15.96
CA ALA A 506 -9.92 17.15 -15.89
C ALA A 506 -9.09 16.99 -17.17
N ALA A 507 -9.00 15.78 -17.71
CA ALA A 507 -8.31 15.52 -18.98
C ALA A 507 -8.95 16.24 -20.17
N LEU A 508 -10.28 16.20 -20.25
CA LEU A 508 -11.02 16.90 -21.31
C LEU A 508 -10.86 18.42 -21.20
N SER A 509 -10.85 18.96 -19.99
CA SER A 509 -10.60 20.38 -19.74
C SER A 509 -9.18 20.80 -20.12
N ALA A 510 -8.18 19.99 -19.79
CA ALA A 510 -6.79 20.22 -20.19
C ALA A 510 -6.64 20.24 -21.72
N PHE A 511 -7.28 19.31 -22.41
CA PHE A 511 -7.29 19.26 -23.87
C PHE A 511 -7.98 20.50 -24.48
N ASP A 512 -9.11 20.91 -23.93
CA ASP A 512 -9.87 22.09 -24.38
C ASP A 512 -9.05 23.38 -24.21
N ASP A 513 -8.40 23.53 -23.08
CA ASP A 513 -7.53 24.69 -22.77
C ASP A 513 -6.30 24.73 -23.71
N ARG A 514 -5.73 23.58 -24.05
CA ARG A 514 -4.65 23.47 -25.04
C ARG A 514 -5.11 23.93 -26.43
N ILE A 515 -6.27 23.47 -26.90
CA ILE A 515 -6.80 23.89 -28.22
C ILE A 515 -7.08 25.39 -28.26
N ARG A 516 -7.51 25.97 -27.15
CA ARG A 516 -7.81 27.40 -27.02
C ARG A 516 -6.57 28.28 -26.81
N GLY A 517 -5.39 27.66 -26.67
CA GLY A 517 -4.14 28.38 -26.43
C GLY A 517 -4.03 28.98 -25.03
N VAL A 518 -4.73 28.42 -24.05
CA VAL A 518 -4.62 28.81 -22.63
C VAL A 518 -3.34 28.21 -22.02
N ILE A 519 -2.92 27.03 -22.52
CA ILE A 519 -1.70 26.30 -22.12
C ILE A 519 -0.96 25.77 -23.32
#